data_980ed094a352239a100be1654c9d8882
#
_entry.id   980ed094a352239a100be1654c9d8882
#
_cell.length_a   1.000
_cell.length_b   1.000
_cell.length_c   1.000
_cell.angle_alpha   90.00
_cell.angle_beta   90.00
_cell.angle_gamma   90.00
#
_symmetry.space_group_name_H-M   'P 1'
#
loop_
_entity.id
_entity.type
_entity.pdbx_description
1 polymer ?
#
loop_
_entity_poly.entity_id
_entity_poly.type
_entity_poly.pdbx_seq_one_letter_code
_entity_poly.pdbx_strand_id
1 'polypeptide(L)'
;MRYTLTAFLLLLPASAIADDAARLSARIDELIAAKWEKGNIQPAPAADDAEFFRRIYLDLTGRIPSLALARDFLDDDRSDKRRRWADELLDGPDFADRYAARFATYWRSVLLAQANPQAAALGGRLEDWLRKHLRANTPYDALVRELLTSPGAADYFTAYENKPENLAGSTARVLLGVRLECAQCHADRSGGSWTQKQFWQYAAFFSRLPGPRIEGNKLIQNTVVTDAPPSIKMPDREESVAAKFLDSAEFEWKPGADPRALLGVWITRPDNKWFARATANRVWQSLTGTGLIDPVDGLGADDNPPSHPELLDELAREFVAHKFDLRFLIRAIVGSRTYQRTSRQTHPSQADPRMFARMSVRGLSAEQLFDSLAEATGYAPPAENTGEYAFGPSTAPRAKFLAKFPTQPDQPTEAHTSIQQALHLMNGRLSADAVSLEKSRALAAIADGPGGPAERVERLFLVVLSRKPTEAEAKRLVAYVESGGDKKKALADAFWALLNSTEFAVNH
;
A
#
# COMPACT_ATOMS: atom_id res chain seq x y z
N MET A 1 5.12 -18.08 -46.61
CA MET A 1 5.20 -18.92 -45.41
C MET A 1 5.11 -18.02 -44.20
N ARG A 2 3.97 -18.03 -43.55
CA ARG A 2 3.74 -17.23 -42.29
C ARG A 2 4.16 -18.11 -41.12
N TYR A 3 5.23 -17.73 -40.42
CA TYR A 3 5.62 -18.38 -39.18
C TYR A 3 4.80 -17.72 -38.05
N THR A 4 3.80 -18.44 -37.54
CA THR A 4 3.13 -18.14 -36.28
C THR A 4 4.06 -18.58 -35.14
N LEU A 5 4.69 -17.62 -34.47
CA LEU A 5 5.40 -17.88 -33.22
C LEU A 5 4.34 -18.04 -32.12
N THR A 6 4.07 -19.28 -31.76
CA THR A 6 3.26 -19.63 -30.58
C THR A 6 4.15 -19.48 -29.35
N ALA A 7 4.00 -18.38 -28.63
CA ALA A 7 4.63 -18.20 -27.33
C ALA A 7 4.00 -19.20 -26.35
N PHE A 8 4.73 -20.26 -26.01
CA PHE A 8 4.39 -21.19 -24.91
C PHE A 8 4.63 -20.45 -23.60
N LEU A 9 3.56 -19.92 -23.01
CA LEU A 9 3.58 -19.43 -21.62
C LEU A 9 3.71 -20.67 -20.72
N LEU A 10 4.91 -20.96 -20.25
CA LEU A 10 5.15 -21.94 -19.20
C LEU A 10 4.55 -21.37 -17.90
N LEU A 11 3.31 -21.77 -17.59
CA LEU A 11 2.71 -21.61 -16.28
C LEU A 11 3.46 -22.53 -15.32
N LEU A 12 4.31 -21.96 -14.45
CA LEU A 12 4.89 -22.71 -13.34
C LEU A 12 3.74 -23.23 -12.46
N PRO A 13 3.78 -24.49 -11.99
CA PRO A 13 2.75 -24.98 -11.09
C PRO A 13 2.74 -24.17 -9.79
N ALA A 14 1.58 -23.89 -9.22
CA ALA A 14 1.41 -23.10 -8.01
C ALA A 14 2.27 -23.58 -6.82
N SER A 15 2.55 -24.88 -6.74
CA SER A 15 3.45 -25.48 -5.76
C SER A 15 4.91 -25.00 -5.89
N ALA A 16 5.40 -24.83 -7.11
CA ALA A 16 6.77 -24.34 -7.33
C ALA A 16 6.93 -22.87 -6.89
N ILE A 17 5.92 -22.02 -7.13
CA ILE A 17 5.93 -20.63 -6.69
C ILE A 17 5.90 -20.53 -5.15
N ALA A 18 5.14 -21.39 -4.48
CA ALA A 18 5.09 -21.45 -3.03
C ALA A 18 6.43 -21.88 -2.41
N ASP A 19 7.10 -22.86 -3.03
CA ASP A 19 8.42 -23.33 -2.59
C ASP A 19 9.51 -22.26 -2.81
N ASP A 20 9.46 -21.53 -3.93
CA ASP A 20 10.37 -20.43 -4.22
C ASP A 20 10.17 -19.27 -3.24
N ALA A 21 8.92 -18.93 -2.93
CA ALA A 21 8.62 -17.92 -1.93
C ALA A 21 9.11 -18.32 -0.52
N ALA A 22 8.98 -19.60 -0.15
CA ALA A 22 9.50 -20.10 1.12
C ALA A 22 11.04 -20.05 1.19
N ARG A 23 11.74 -20.32 0.07
CA ARG A 23 13.21 -20.15 -0.01
C ARG A 23 13.60 -18.69 0.16
N LEU A 24 12.89 -17.77 -0.49
CA LEU A 24 13.13 -16.34 -0.32
C LEU A 24 12.82 -15.88 1.12
N SER A 25 11.76 -16.40 1.76
CA SER A 25 11.45 -16.12 3.17
C SER A 25 12.62 -16.52 4.09
N ALA A 26 13.18 -17.70 3.89
CA ALA A 26 14.35 -18.17 4.65
C ALA A 26 15.58 -17.29 4.41
N ARG A 27 15.79 -16.85 3.17
CA ARG A 27 16.90 -15.96 2.83
C ARG A 27 16.75 -14.56 3.44
N ILE A 28 15.52 -14.02 3.49
CA ILE A 28 15.22 -12.78 4.23
C ILE A 28 15.67 -12.93 5.68
N ASP A 29 15.26 -14.01 6.34
CA ASP A 29 15.58 -14.24 7.76
C ASP A 29 17.08 -14.40 8.00
N GLU A 30 17.79 -15.07 7.12
CA GLU A 30 19.26 -15.25 7.18
C GLU A 30 19.98 -13.89 7.10
N LEU A 31 19.63 -13.07 6.10
CA LEU A 31 20.30 -11.78 5.86
C LEU A 31 20.03 -10.79 7.00
N ILE A 32 18.83 -10.80 7.56
CA ILE A 32 18.48 -9.96 8.70
C ILE A 32 19.16 -10.48 9.98
N ALA A 33 19.19 -11.78 10.23
CA ALA A 33 19.86 -12.37 11.38
C ALA A 33 21.37 -12.08 11.39
N ALA A 34 22.03 -12.13 10.23
CA ALA A 34 23.44 -11.76 10.12
C ALA A 34 23.72 -10.31 10.54
N LYS A 35 22.76 -9.39 10.33
CA LYS A 35 22.87 -8.01 10.81
C LYS A 35 22.69 -7.91 12.31
N TRP A 36 21.76 -8.70 12.91
CA TRP A 36 21.57 -8.75 14.36
C TRP A 36 22.81 -9.30 15.08
N GLU A 37 23.42 -10.35 14.55
CA GLU A 37 24.65 -10.91 15.12
C GLU A 37 25.78 -9.87 15.17
N LYS A 38 26.00 -9.16 14.05
CA LYS A 38 27.01 -8.08 13.96
C LYS A 38 26.72 -6.92 14.92
N GLY A 39 25.45 -6.60 15.15
CA GLY A 39 24.99 -5.50 15.99
C GLY A 39 24.71 -5.88 17.44
N ASN A 40 24.91 -7.14 17.85
CA ASN A 40 24.46 -7.67 19.15
C ASN A 40 22.99 -7.35 19.46
N ILE A 41 22.12 -7.48 18.45
CA ILE A 41 20.71 -7.18 18.55
C ILE A 41 19.97 -8.45 18.94
N GLN A 42 19.21 -8.39 20.03
CA GLN A 42 18.35 -9.47 20.47
C GLN A 42 16.96 -9.31 19.82
N PRO A 43 16.58 -10.19 18.88
CA PRO A 43 15.29 -10.05 18.21
C PRO A 43 14.13 -10.39 19.16
N ALA A 44 12.98 -9.75 18.95
CA ALA A 44 11.74 -10.05 19.64
C ALA A 44 11.26 -11.49 19.31
N PRO A 45 10.51 -12.15 20.19
CA PRO A 45 9.92 -13.46 19.90
C PRO A 45 8.91 -13.39 18.74
N ALA A 46 8.45 -14.54 18.28
CA ALA A 46 7.34 -14.60 17.34
C ALA A 46 6.06 -14.00 17.98
N ALA A 47 5.27 -13.32 17.16
CA ALA A 47 3.92 -12.90 17.53
C ALA A 47 3.05 -14.11 17.86
N ASP A 48 2.12 -13.95 18.79
CA ASP A 48 1.05 -14.92 18.96
C ASP A 48 0.15 -14.97 17.69
N ASP A 49 -0.72 -15.94 17.65
CA ASP A 49 -1.55 -16.17 16.46
C ASP A 49 -2.58 -15.05 16.24
N ALA A 50 -3.06 -14.41 17.28
CA ALA A 50 -4.02 -13.33 17.18
C ALA A 50 -3.35 -12.07 16.61
N GLU A 51 -2.18 -11.69 17.13
CA GLU A 51 -1.36 -10.58 16.61
C GLU A 51 -0.99 -10.82 15.15
N PHE A 52 -0.49 -12.03 14.82
CA PHE A 52 -0.14 -12.38 13.44
C PHE A 52 -1.33 -12.30 12.50
N PHE A 53 -2.48 -12.89 12.86
CA PHE A 53 -3.62 -12.97 11.96
C PHE A 53 -4.27 -11.60 11.72
N ARG A 54 -4.40 -10.78 12.77
CA ARG A 54 -4.87 -9.40 12.63
C ARG A 54 -3.96 -8.61 11.68
N ARG A 55 -2.64 -8.72 11.88
CA ARG A 55 -1.64 -8.04 11.06
C ARG A 55 -1.75 -8.42 9.59
N ILE A 56 -1.66 -9.71 9.29
CA ILE A 56 -1.66 -10.14 7.88
C ILE A 56 -3.00 -9.85 7.20
N TYR A 57 -4.09 -9.97 7.92
CA TYR A 57 -5.41 -9.68 7.39
C TYR A 57 -5.57 -8.19 7.05
N LEU A 58 -5.16 -7.29 7.93
CA LEU A 58 -5.10 -5.84 7.68
C LEU A 58 -4.18 -5.49 6.52
N ASP A 59 -3.00 -6.10 6.44
CA ASP A 59 -2.02 -5.81 5.40
C ASP A 59 -2.51 -6.24 4.02
N LEU A 60 -3.15 -7.40 3.92
CA LEU A 60 -3.54 -7.97 2.63
C LEU A 60 -4.97 -7.61 2.19
N THR A 61 -5.87 -7.32 3.13
CA THR A 61 -7.28 -7.03 2.81
C THR A 61 -7.73 -5.61 3.15
N GLY A 62 -6.92 -4.88 3.91
CA GLY A 62 -7.21 -3.48 4.28
C GLY A 62 -8.26 -3.31 5.39
N ARG A 63 -8.65 -4.38 6.10
CA ARG A 63 -9.60 -4.35 7.22
C ARG A 63 -9.30 -5.45 8.21
N ILE A 64 -9.95 -5.44 9.37
CA ILE A 64 -9.87 -6.53 10.33
C ILE A 64 -10.64 -7.76 9.83
N PRO A 65 -10.29 -8.99 10.31
CA PRO A 65 -11.09 -10.18 10.00
C PRO A 65 -12.46 -10.14 10.69
N SER A 66 -13.45 -10.80 10.09
CA SER A 66 -14.73 -11.02 10.76
C SER A 66 -14.57 -11.95 11.98
N LEU A 67 -15.56 -11.95 12.88
CA LEU A 67 -15.60 -12.85 14.02
C LEU A 67 -15.42 -14.33 13.63
N ALA A 68 -16.06 -14.76 12.55
CA ALA A 68 -15.96 -16.14 12.08
C ALA A 68 -14.54 -16.49 11.64
N LEU A 69 -13.94 -15.65 10.78
CA LEU A 69 -12.57 -15.85 10.29
C LEU A 69 -11.51 -15.79 11.40
N ALA A 70 -11.70 -14.89 12.39
CA ALA A 70 -10.81 -14.83 13.54
C ALA A 70 -10.86 -16.12 14.36
N ARG A 71 -12.06 -16.68 14.58
CA ARG A 71 -12.23 -17.97 15.25
C ARG A 71 -11.63 -19.12 14.45
N ASP A 72 -11.96 -19.21 13.18
CA ASP A 72 -11.49 -20.28 12.27
C ASP A 72 -9.94 -20.35 12.29
N PHE A 73 -9.28 -19.19 12.31
CA PHE A 73 -7.82 -19.15 12.40
C PHE A 73 -7.30 -19.52 13.78
N LEU A 74 -7.89 -18.95 14.85
CA LEU A 74 -7.41 -19.17 16.22
C LEU A 74 -7.64 -20.60 16.72
N ASP A 75 -8.72 -21.23 16.27
CA ASP A 75 -9.10 -22.59 16.64
C ASP A 75 -8.49 -23.65 15.69
N ASP A 76 -7.74 -23.25 14.66
CA ASP A 76 -7.00 -24.14 13.76
C ASP A 76 -5.67 -24.59 14.43
N ASP A 77 -5.54 -25.88 14.73
CA ASP A 77 -4.35 -26.47 15.39
C ASP A 77 -3.23 -26.85 14.42
N ARG A 78 -3.38 -26.61 13.10
CA ARG A 78 -2.40 -26.98 12.11
C ARG A 78 -1.15 -26.10 12.22
N SER A 79 0.03 -26.73 12.17
CA SER A 79 1.32 -26.03 12.28
C SER A 79 1.61 -25.11 11.09
N ASP A 80 1.00 -25.36 9.93
CA ASP A 80 1.18 -24.58 8.70
C ASP A 80 0.06 -23.55 8.46
N LYS A 81 -0.83 -23.32 9.43
CA LYS A 81 -1.99 -22.43 9.29
C LYS A 81 -1.63 -21.01 8.84
N ARG A 82 -0.52 -20.45 9.34
CA ARG A 82 -0.06 -19.10 8.97
C ARG A 82 0.25 -19.01 7.48
N ARG A 83 0.96 -19.99 6.93
CA ARG A 83 1.28 -20.06 5.50
C ARG A 83 0.01 -20.24 4.66
N ARG A 84 -0.86 -21.18 5.04
CA ARG A 84 -2.12 -21.44 4.32
C ARG A 84 -3.02 -20.22 4.27
N TRP A 85 -3.15 -19.48 5.36
CA TRP A 85 -3.94 -18.25 5.39
C TRP A 85 -3.30 -17.13 4.59
N ALA A 86 -1.95 -17.04 4.56
CA ALA A 86 -1.27 -16.10 3.66
C ALA A 86 -1.58 -16.40 2.18
N ASP A 87 -1.52 -17.69 1.80
CA ASP A 87 -1.87 -18.14 0.45
C ASP A 87 -3.34 -17.86 0.12
N GLU A 88 -4.25 -18.16 1.05
CA GLU A 88 -5.68 -17.92 0.87
C GLU A 88 -6.01 -16.43 0.71
N LEU A 89 -5.40 -15.56 1.52
CA LEU A 89 -5.60 -14.10 1.44
C LEU A 89 -5.04 -13.49 0.14
N LEU A 90 -4.00 -14.11 -0.46
CA LEU A 90 -3.40 -13.64 -1.70
C LEU A 90 -4.12 -14.18 -2.94
N ASP A 91 -4.47 -15.47 -2.95
CA ASP A 91 -4.90 -16.18 -4.15
C ASP A 91 -6.31 -16.77 -4.05
N GLY A 92 -6.86 -16.86 -2.83
CA GLY A 92 -8.19 -17.41 -2.60
C GLY A 92 -9.27 -16.59 -3.30
N PRO A 93 -10.25 -17.24 -3.95
CA PRO A 93 -11.28 -16.54 -4.74
C PRO A 93 -12.12 -15.58 -3.88
N ASP A 94 -12.32 -15.88 -2.60
CA ASP A 94 -13.10 -15.07 -1.67
C ASP A 94 -12.37 -13.79 -1.23
N PHE A 95 -11.04 -13.75 -1.41
CA PHE A 95 -10.20 -12.63 -0.99
C PHE A 95 -9.60 -11.83 -2.14
N ALA A 96 -9.64 -12.33 -3.37
CA ALA A 96 -9.06 -11.70 -4.55
C ALA A 96 -9.51 -10.24 -4.75
N ASP A 97 -10.80 -9.95 -4.52
CA ASP A 97 -11.33 -8.58 -4.62
C ASP A 97 -10.88 -7.68 -3.48
N ARG A 98 -10.74 -8.23 -2.26
CA ARG A 98 -10.27 -7.48 -1.08
C ARG A 98 -8.79 -7.13 -1.21
N TYR A 99 -7.97 -8.11 -1.61
CA TYR A 99 -6.57 -7.89 -1.95
C TYR A 99 -6.41 -6.79 -3.01
N ALA A 100 -7.12 -6.93 -4.12
CA ALA A 100 -7.06 -5.98 -5.22
C ALA A 100 -7.50 -4.57 -4.79
N ALA A 101 -8.57 -4.44 -4.02
CA ALA A 101 -9.04 -3.16 -3.49
C ALA A 101 -8.00 -2.53 -2.55
N ARG A 102 -7.44 -3.31 -1.61
CA ARG A 102 -6.42 -2.83 -0.67
C ARG A 102 -5.18 -2.27 -1.39
N PHE A 103 -4.65 -3.03 -2.33
CA PHE A 103 -3.44 -2.60 -3.05
C PHE A 103 -3.72 -1.55 -4.12
N ALA A 104 -4.93 -1.50 -4.71
CA ALA A 104 -5.32 -0.40 -5.59
C ALA A 104 -5.37 0.94 -4.86
N THR A 105 -5.99 0.98 -3.67
CA THR A 105 -6.02 2.17 -2.81
C THR A 105 -4.58 2.59 -2.41
N TYR A 106 -3.74 1.62 -2.02
CA TYR A 106 -2.34 1.88 -1.68
C TYR A 106 -1.55 2.47 -2.86
N TRP A 107 -1.56 1.81 -4.03
CA TRP A 107 -0.83 2.30 -5.19
C TRP A 107 -1.37 3.62 -5.70
N ARG A 108 -2.70 3.84 -5.65
CA ARG A 108 -3.28 5.14 -5.97
C ARG A 108 -2.75 6.24 -5.04
N SER A 109 -2.70 6.01 -3.74
CA SER A 109 -2.19 7.00 -2.78
C SER A 109 -0.71 7.31 -3.02
N VAL A 110 0.11 6.32 -3.37
CA VAL A 110 1.52 6.48 -3.71
C VAL A 110 1.69 7.24 -5.03
N LEU A 111 0.96 6.83 -6.08
CA LEU A 111 1.02 7.45 -7.40
C LEU A 111 0.58 8.91 -7.37
N LEU A 112 -0.38 9.27 -6.54
CA LEU A 112 -0.98 10.61 -6.47
C LEU A 112 -0.50 11.44 -5.26
N ALA A 113 0.52 11.00 -4.53
CA ALA A 113 0.98 11.66 -3.31
C ALA A 113 1.37 13.14 -3.49
N GLN A 114 1.87 13.53 -4.67
CA GLN A 114 2.27 14.91 -5.00
C GLN A 114 1.39 15.53 -6.09
N ALA A 115 0.29 14.89 -6.43
CA ALA A 115 -0.65 15.39 -7.43
C ALA A 115 -1.43 16.61 -6.90
N ASN A 116 -2.00 17.39 -7.82
CA ASN A 116 -2.94 18.43 -7.44
C ASN A 116 -4.13 17.81 -6.70
N PRO A 117 -4.45 18.25 -5.44
CA PRO A 117 -5.48 17.59 -4.62
C PRO A 117 -6.87 17.60 -5.25
N GLN A 118 -7.25 18.67 -5.99
CA GLN A 118 -8.54 18.75 -6.66
C GLN A 118 -8.60 17.79 -7.85
N ALA A 119 -7.52 17.71 -8.62
CA ALA A 119 -7.42 16.77 -9.73
C ALA A 119 -7.31 15.32 -9.24
N ALA A 120 -6.58 15.08 -8.16
CA ALA A 120 -6.47 13.76 -7.53
C ALA A 120 -7.80 13.24 -6.97
N ALA A 121 -8.69 14.13 -6.53
CA ALA A 121 -10.04 13.75 -6.08
C ALA A 121 -10.91 13.15 -7.20
N LEU A 122 -10.60 13.44 -8.46
CA LEU A 122 -11.28 12.85 -9.63
C LEU A 122 -10.72 11.47 -10.02
N GLY A 123 -9.66 11.00 -9.36
CA GLY A 123 -8.91 9.80 -9.73
C GLY A 123 -9.58 8.46 -9.40
N GLY A 124 -10.90 8.38 -9.27
CA GLY A 124 -11.62 7.12 -8.99
C GLY A 124 -11.41 6.06 -10.07
N ARG A 125 -11.36 6.46 -11.33
CA ARG A 125 -11.12 5.55 -12.47
C ARG A 125 -9.71 4.93 -12.43
N LEU A 126 -8.69 5.65 -11.92
CA LEU A 126 -7.36 5.10 -11.72
C LEU A 126 -7.38 3.96 -10.68
N GLU A 127 -8.14 4.12 -9.59
CA GLU A 127 -8.26 3.07 -8.57
C GLU A 127 -8.96 1.83 -9.13
N ASP A 128 -10.04 1.99 -9.90
CA ASP A 128 -10.74 0.87 -10.55
C ASP A 128 -9.86 0.18 -11.59
N TRP A 129 -9.06 0.96 -12.35
CA TRP A 129 -8.10 0.42 -13.29
C TRP A 129 -7.01 -0.39 -12.57
N LEU A 130 -6.42 0.14 -11.50
CA LEU A 130 -5.45 -0.57 -10.67
C LEU A 130 -6.05 -1.86 -10.08
N ARG A 131 -7.28 -1.79 -9.54
CA ARG A 131 -7.98 -2.94 -8.98
C ARG A 131 -8.14 -4.07 -9.98
N LYS A 132 -8.52 -3.74 -11.23
CA LYS A 132 -8.64 -4.74 -12.31
C LYS A 132 -7.32 -5.47 -12.56
N HIS A 133 -6.21 -4.75 -12.67
CA HIS A 133 -4.89 -5.32 -12.92
C HIS A 133 -4.37 -6.14 -11.74
N LEU A 134 -4.53 -5.64 -10.52
CA LEU A 134 -4.10 -6.32 -9.29
C LEU A 134 -4.93 -7.59 -9.02
N ARG A 135 -6.23 -7.57 -9.34
CA ARG A 135 -7.07 -8.76 -9.26
C ARG A 135 -6.60 -9.84 -10.23
N ALA A 136 -6.25 -9.45 -11.44
CA ALA A 136 -5.73 -10.35 -12.48
C ALA A 136 -4.29 -10.81 -12.24
N ASN A 137 -3.63 -10.33 -11.17
CA ASN A 137 -2.20 -10.50 -10.92
C ASN A 137 -1.34 -10.14 -12.14
N THR A 138 -1.68 -9.03 -12.83
CA THR A 138 -0.88 -8.54 -13.95
C THR A 138 0.54 -8.30 -13.50
N PRO A 139 1.57 -8.82 -14.20
CA PRO A 139 2.97 -8.54 -13.90
C PRO A 139 3.21 -7.04 -13.74
N TYR A 140 3.92 -6.64 -12.69
CA TYR A 140 4.04 -5.22 -12.33
C TYR A 140 4.74 -4.38 -13.42
N ASP A 141 5.67 -4.97 -14.16
CA ASP A 141 6.30 -4.35 -15.33
C ASP A 141 5.29 -4.06 -16.46
N ALA A 142 4.37 -4.99 -16.73
CA ALA A 142 3.30 -4.80 -17.69
C ALA A 142 2.29 -3.73 -17.21
N LEU A 143 1.90 -3.78 -15.92
CA LEU A 143 1.04 -2.78 -15.30
C LEU A 143 1.65 -1.37 -15.45
N VAL A 144 2.95 -1.20 -15.19
CA VAL A 144 3.63 0.10 -15.31
C VAL A 144 3.69 0.57 -16.77
N ARG A 145 3.95 -0.32 -17.73
CA ARG A 145 3.89 0.04 -19.16
C ARG A 145 2.50 0.52 -19.55
N GLU A 146 1.46 -0.16 -19.09
CA GLU A 146 0.08 0.25 -19.34
C GLU A 146 -0.32 1.53 -18.59
N LEU A 147 0.17 1.75 -17.37
CA LEU A 147 -0.02 3.02 -16.65
C LEU A 147 0.42 4.22 -17.48
N LEU A 148 1.54 4.09 -18.21
CA LEU A 148 2.11 5.18 -18.98
C LEU A 148 1.43 5.38 -20.36
N THR A 149 0.70 4.39 -20.88
CA THR A 149 0.20 4.42 -22.27
C THR A 149 -1.31 4.21 -22.39
N SER A 150 -1.95 3.53 -21.44
CA SER A 150 -3.37 3.17 -21.55
C SER A 150 -4.29 4.36 -21.30
N PRO A 151 -5.34 4.55 -22.10
CA PRO A 151 -6.41 5.50 -21.82
C PRO A 151 -7.13 5.24 -20.48
N GLY A 152 -7.14 3.99 -20.02
CA GLY A 152 -7.74 3.62 -18.73
C GLY A 152 -7.01 4.22 -17.52
N ALA A 153 -5.74 4.59 -17.66
CA ALA A 153 -4.94 5.25 -16.64
C ALA A 153 -4.85 6.78 -16.79
N ALA A 154 -5.68 7.39 -17.65
CA ALA A 154 -5.62 8.82 -18.00
C ALA A 154 -5.72 9.75 -16.77
N ASP A 155 -6.42 9.32 -15.71
CA ASP A 155 -6.56 10.09 -14.46
C ASP A 155 -5.21 10.35 -13.79
N TYR A 156 -4.22 9.46 -13.98
CA TYR A 156 -2.85 9.68 -13.50
C TYR A 156 -2.23 10.93 -14.12
N PHE A 157 -2.36 11.09 -15.43
CA PHE A 157 -1.84 12.26 -16.15
C PHE A 157 -2.61 13.53 -15.80
N THR A 158 -3.95 13.44 -15.72
CA THR A 158 -4.81 14.57 -15.36
C THR A 158 -4.53 15.05 -13.94
N ALA A 159 -4.26 14.16 -12.99
CA ALA A 159 -3.92 14.52 -11.62
C ALA A 159 -2.62 15.35 -11.53
N TYR A 160 -1.72 15.18 -12.49
CA TYR A 160 -0.51 15.99 -12.65
C TYR A 160 -0.65 17.10 -13.67
N GLU A 161 -1.89 17.48 -13.99
CA GLU A 161 -2.24 18.60 -14.88
C GLU A 161 -1.66 18.44 -16.30
N ASN A 162 -1.36 17.21 -16.73
CA ASN A 162 -0.66 16.88 -17.96
C ASN A 162 0.67 17.66 -18.16
N LYS A 163 1.31 18.06 -17.05
CA LYS A 163 2.60 18.78 -17.06
C LYS A 163 3.76 17.79 -17.13
N PRO A 164 4.63 17.88 -18.12
CA PRO A 164 5.78 16.98 -18.28
C PRO A 164 6.67 16.93 -17.04
N GLU A 165 6.93 18.07 -16.43
CA GLU A 165 7.77 18.19 -15.23
C GLU A 165 7.16 17.48 -14.02
N ASN A 166 5.86 17.60 -13.81
CA ASN A 166 5.17 16.94 -12.70
C ASN A 166 5.19 15.41 -12.88
N LEU A 167 4.95 14.95 -14.11
CA LEU A 167 4.99 13.52 -14.43
C LEU A 167 6.40 12.94 -14.37
N ALA A 168 7.41 13.70 -14.78
CA ALA A 168 8.80 13.31 -14.64
C ALA A 168 9.18 13.10 -13.16
N GLY A 169 8.85 14.07 -12.29
CA GLY A 169 9.05 13.93 -10.85
C GLY A 169 8.34 12.72 -10.28
N SER A 170 7.03 12.59 -10.53
CA SER A 170 6.22 11.49 -10.03
C SER A 170 6.74 10.11 -10.48
N THR A 171 6.99 9.93 -11.78
CA THR A 171 7.46 8.63 -12.32
C THR A 171 8.85 8.26 -11.80
N ALA A 172 9.78 9.22 -11.71
CA ALA A 172 11.09 8.97 -11.14
C ALA A 172 10.99 8.58 -9.65
N ARG A 173 10.19 9.30 -8.88
CA ARG A 173 10.00 9.05 -7.46
C ARG A 173 9.30 7.72 -7.19
N VAL A 174 8.18 7.43 -7.86
CA VAL A 174 7.36 6.26 -7.55
C VAL A 174 7.94 4.99 -8.17
N LEU A 175 8.37 5.03 -9.43
CA LEU A 175 8.77 3.86 -10.18
C LEU A 175 10.26 3.55 -10.07
N LEU A 176 11.09 4.59 -9.88
CA LEU A 176 12.54 4.42 -9.78
C LEU A 176 13.08 4.68 -8.37
N GLY A 177 12.26 5.21 -7.45
CA GLY A 177 12.68 5.57 -6.10
C GLY A 177 13.67 6.73 -6.04
N VAL A 178 13.71 7.57 -7.08
CA VAL A 178 14.67 8.66 -7.23
C VAL A 178 13.96 10.01 -7.12
N ARG A 179 14.45 10.87 -6.22
CA ARG A 179 13.99 12.26 -6.10
C ARG A 179 14.64 13.11 -7.17
N LEU A 180 13.92 13.33 -8.25
CA LEU A 180 14.40 14.10 -9.39
C LEU A 180 13.90 15.55 -9.38
N GLU A 181 12.89 15.87 -8.58
CA GLU A 181 12.15 17.14 -8.58
C GLU A 181 13.06 18.33 -8.22
N CYS A 182 14.03 18.16 -7.33
CA CYS A 182 14.95 19.23 -6.96
C CYS A 182 15.81 19.70 -8.15
N ALA A 183 16.07 18.80 -9.11
CA ALA A 183 16.83 19.11 -10.31
C ALA A 183 16.02 19.89 -11.36
N GLN A 184 14.73 20.13 -11.15
CA GLN A 184 13.89 20.92 -12.06
C GLN A 184 14.40 22.37 -12.21
N CYS A 185 14.79 23.01 -11.10
CA CYS A 185 15.18 24.42 -11.09
C CYS A 185 16.70 24.65 -11.01
N HIS A 186 17.44 23.72 -10.35
CA HIS A 186 18.90 23.84 -10.17
C HIS A 186 19.51 22.44 -10.07
N ALA A 187 20.84 22.34 -10.11
CA ALA A 187 21.51 21.08 -9.82
C ALA A 187 21.13 20.60 -8.40
N ASP A 188 20.82 19.32 -8.28
CA ASP A 188 20.45 18.72 -7.00
C ASP A 188 21.58 18.88 -5.98
N ARG A 189 21.25 19.44 -4.80
CA ARG A 189 22.15 19.61 -3.66
C ARG A 189 21.91 18.61 -2.54
N SER A 190 20.88 17.76 -2.67
CA SER A 190 20.44 16.83 -1.63
C SER A 190 21.16 15.48 -1.68
N GLY A 191 22.41 15.42 -2.18
CA GLY A 191 23.18 14.18 -2.28
C GLY A 191 22.92 13.36 -3.55
N GLY A 192 22.05 13.83 -4.44
CA GLY A 192 21.82 13.23 -5.76
C GLY A 192 22.58 14.01 -6.85
N SER A 193 23.30 13.31 -7.73
CA SER A 193 24.13 13.93 -8.78
C SER A 193 23.34 14.43 -9.99
N TRP A 194 22.04 14.75 -9.85
CA TRP A 194 21.18 15.08 -10.97
C TRP A 194 21.32 16.55 -11.39
N THR A 195 21.48 16.78 -12.68
CA THR A 195 21.53 18.12 -13.27
C THR A 195 20.17 18.54 -13.78
N GLN A 196 19.93 19.86 -13.87
CA GLN A 196 18.72 20.42 -14.49
C GLN A 196 18.50 19.87 -15.90
N LYS A 197 19.58 19.75 -16.69
CA LYS A 197 19.50 19.20 -18.04
C LYS A 197 19.00 17.76 -18.06
N GLN A 198 19.47 16.89 -17.18
CA GLN A 198 19.01 15.49 -17.06
C GLN A 198 17.53 15.42 -16.68
N PHE A 199 17.07 16.28 -15.75
CA PHE A 199 15.66 16.38 -15.40
C PHE A 199 14.80 16.68 -16.64
N TRP A 200 15.15 17.73 -17.38
CA TRP A 200 14.38 18.15 -18.55
C TRP A 200 14.48 17.16 -19.73
N GLN A 201 15.62 16.50 -19.88
CA GLN A 201 15.75 15.38 -20.83
C GLN A 201 14.79 14.22 -20.48
N TYR A 202 14.66 13.87 -19.19
CA TYR A 202 13.69 12.87 -18.76
C TYR A 202 12.24 13.36 -18.91
N ALA A 203 11.95 14.60 -18.56
CA ALA A 203 10.63 15.22 -18.74
C ALA A 203 10.19 15.28 -20.23
N ALA A 204 11.13 15.35 -21.17
CA ALA A 204 10.82 15.39 -22.60
C ALA A 204 10.06 14.16 -23.11
N PHE A 205 10.13 13.00 -22.42
CA PHE A 205 9.27 11.85 -22.76
C PHE A 205 7.78 12.13 -22.56
N PHE A 206 7.41 13.13 -21.78
CA PHE A 206 6.03 13.57 -21.53
C PHE A 206 5.63 14.82 -22.33
N SER A 207 6.48 15.33 -23.21
CA SER A 207 6.23 16.57 -23.98
C SER A 207 5.05 16.45 -24.98
N ARG A 208 4.62 15.23 -25.31
CA ARG A 208 3.58 14.94 -26.30
C ARG A 208 2.34 14.29 -25.70
N LEU A 209 1.91 14.76 -24.53
CA LEU A 209 0.68 14.27 -23.93
C LEU A 209 -0.53 14.70 -24.76
N PRO A 210 -1.50 13.79 -25.03
CA PRO A 210 -2.75 14.17 -25.65
C PRO A 210 -3.60 15.00 -24.68
N GLY A 211 -4.27 16.01 -25.21
CA GLY A 211 -5.22 16.82 -24.45
C GLY A 211 -4.79 18.28 -24.27
N PRO A 212 -5.71 19.11 -23.78
CA PRO A 212 -5.42 20.51 -23.53
C PRO A 212 -4.41 20.68 -22.38
N ARG A 213 -3.42 21.52 -22.59
CA ARG A 213 -2.42 21.94 -21.61
C ARG A 213 -2.58 23.43 -21.35
N ILE A 214 -2.53 23.85 -20.10
CA ILE A 214 -2.55 25.28 -19.75
C ILE A 214 -1.12 25.76 -19.58
N GLU A 215 -0.68 26.68 -20.42
CA GLU A 215 0.58 27.41 -20.26
C GLU A 215 0.29 28.89 -19.96
N GLY A 216 0.52 29.30 -18.71
CA GLY A 216 0.08 30.61 -18.23
C GLY A 216 -1.45 30.73 -18.32
N ASN A 217 -1.96 31.72 -19.09
CA ASN A 217 -3.40 31.90 -19.34
C ASN A 217 -3.88 31.34 -20.69
N LYS A 218 -3.08 30.52 -21.36
CA LYS A 218 -3.44 29.99 -22.69
C LYS A 218 -3.69 28.48 -22.62
N LEU A 219 -4.82 28.07 -23.21
CA LEU A 219 -5.14 26.67 -23.46
C LEU A 219 -4.43 26.23 -24.73
N ILE A 220 -3.46 25.33 -24.63
CA ILE A 220 -2.73 24.76 -25.76
C ILE A 220 -3.24 23.36 -26.00
N GLN A 221 -3.77 23.10 -27.19
CA GLN A 221 -4.11 21.74 -27.61
C GLN A 221 -2.86 21.08 -28.21
N ASN A 222 -2.36 20.04 -27.53
CA ASN A 222 -1.28 19.21 -28.03
C ASN A 222 -1.85 18.16 -29.00
N THR A 223 -1.65 18.37 -30.30
CA THR A 223 -1.97 17.38 -31.33
C THR A 223 -0.79 17.16 -32.29
N VAL A 224 0.43 17.29 -31.80
CA VAL A 224 1.58 17.22 -32.71
C VAL A 224 2.15 15.79 -32.71
N VAL A 225 1.71 14.99 -33.66
CA VAL A 225 2.50 13.84 -34.14
C VAL A 225 3.60 14.43 -35.02
N THR A 226 4.81 14.50 -34.52
CA THR A 226 5.98 14.90 -35.31
C THR A 226 6.88 13.71 -35.52
N ASP A 227 7.54 13.65 -36.66
CA ASP A 227 8.57 12.64 -36.96
C ASP A 227 9.88 12.87 -36.17
N ALA A 228 10.05 14.07 -35.60
CA ALA A 228 11.22 14.43 -34.80
C ALA A 228 11.23 13.72 -33.45
N PRO A 229 12.39 13.44 -32.82
CA PRO A 229 12.49 12.95 -31.46
C PRO A 229 11.78 13.87 -30.46
N PRO A 230 11.23 13.33 -29.34
CA PRO A 230 10.59 14.14 -28.31
C PRO A 230 11.62 15.10 -27.68
N SER A 231 11.21 16.36 -27.54
CA SER A 231 12.04 17.42 -26.96
C SER A 231 11.18 18.41 -26.18
N ILE A 232 11.81 19.14 -25.26
CA ILE A 232 11.15 20.15 -24.44
C ILE A 232 12.05 21.36 -24.29
N LYS A 233 11.47 22.57 -24.31
CA LYS A 233 12.17 23.81 -24.03
C LYS A 233 12.39 23.92 -22.52
N MET A 234 13.63 24.22 -22.12
CA MET A 234 13.95 24.43 -20.70
C MET A 234 13.41 25.81 -20.25
N PRO A 235 12.88 25.92 -19.02
CA PRO A 235 12.47 27.20 -18.47
C PRO A 235 13.64 28.19 -18.46
N ASP A 236 13.34 29.46 -18.71
CA ASP A 236 14.29 30.58 -18.68
C ASP A 236 15.52 30.43 -19.58
N ARG A 237 15.44 29.53 -20.58
CA ARG A 237 16.51 29.29 -21.57
C ARG A 237 15.90 29.18 -22.98
N GLU A 238 16.70 29.57 -23.97
CA GLU A 238 16.35 29.33 -25.37
C GLU A 238 16.64 27.88 -25.82
N GLU A 239 17.35 27.11 -24.96
CA GLU A 239 17.74 25.72 -25.25
C GLU A 239 16.56 24.77 -25.14
N SER A 240 16.36 23.95 -26.17
CA SER A 240 15.49 22.76 -26.13
C SER A 240 16.35 21.51 -25.99
N VAL A 241 15.95 20.60 -25.12
CA VAL A 241 16.65 19.32 -24.90
C VAL A 241 15.82 18.16 -25.42
N ALA A 242 16.48 17.22 -26.12
CA ALA A 242 15.85 15.98 -26.54
C ALA A 242 15.70 15.01 -25.37
N ALA A 243 14.70 14.12 -25.45
CA ALA A 243 14.50 13.08 -24.45
C ALA A 243 15.75 12.19 -24.31
N LYS A 244 16.07 11.84 -23.06
CA LYS A 244 17.17 10.93 -22.70
C LYS A 244 16.83 10.19 -21.41
N PHE A 245 17.22 8.91 -21.35
CA PHE A 245 17.07 8.12 -20.13
C PHE A 245 18.06 8.55 -19.04
N LEU A 246 17.74 8.29 -17.77
CA LEU A 246 18.56 8.71 -16.64
C LEU A 246 19.93 8.01 -16.57
N ASP A 247 20.04 6.79 -17.08
CA ASP A 247 21.30 6.07 -17.22
C ASP A 247 22.11 6.48 -18.46
N SER A 248 21.61 7.47 -19.19
CA SER A 248 22.17 7.93 -20.46
C SER A 248 22.15 6.87 -21.58
N ALA A 249 21.45 5.75 -21.43
CA ALA A 249 21.24 4.81 -22.52
C ALA A 249 20.60 5.49 -23.72
N GLU A 250 21.07 5.16 -24.90
CA GLU A 250 20.54 5.69 -26.15
C GLU A 250 19.37 4.83 -26.63
N PHE A 251 18.48 5.44 -27.39
CA PHE A 251 17.39 4.77 -28.07
C PHE A 251 17.27 5.27 -29.51
N GLU A 252 16.85 4.38 -30.39
CA GLU A 252 16.53 4.74 -31.76
C GLU A 252 15.09 5.30 -31.82
N TRP A 253 14.96 6.55 -32.23
CA TRP A 253 13.64 7.16 -32.44
C TRP A 253 13.02 6.66 -33.75
N LYS A 254 11.81 6.14 -33.67
CA LYS A 254 11.01 5.78 -34.85
C LYS A 254 9.88 6.78 -35.00
N PRO A 255 9.71 7.38 -36.20
CA PRO A 255 8.57 8.26 -36.49
C PRO A 255 7.25 7.63 -36.07
N GLY A 256 6.39 8.41 -35.41
CA GLY A 256 5.10 7.93 -34.92
C GLY A 256 5.14 7.09 -33.63
N ALA A 257 6.31 6.82 -33.04
CA ALA A 257 6.39 6.13 -31.77
C ALA A 257 5.82 6.99 -30.60
N ASP A 258 5.23 6.35 -29.61
CA ASP A 258 4.84 7.02 -28.36
C ASP A 258 6.08 7.11 -27.42
N PRO A 259 6.53 8.32 -27.07
CA PRO A 259 7.67 8.48 -26.17
C PRO A 259 7.47 7.82 -24.80
N ARG A 260 6.23 7.78 -24.31
CA ARG A 260 5.88 7.16 -23.01
C ARG A 260 6.02 5.64 -23.06
N ALA A 261 5.71 5.04 -24.21
CA ALA A 261 5.91 3.60 -24.44
C ALA A 261 7.40 3.24 -24.37
N LEU A 262 8.26 4.06 -25.00
CA LEU A 262 9.73 3.89 -24.91
C LEU A 262 10.22 4.04 -23.48
N LEU A 263 9.74 5.06 -22.76
CA LEU A 263 10.06 5.27 -21.36
C LEU A 263 9.61 4.08 -20.51
N GLY A 264 8.39 3.58 -20.71
CA GLY A 264 7.85 2.44 -19.99
C GLY A 264 8.69 1.16 -20.20
N VAL A 265 9.12 0.91 -21.44
CA VAL A 265 10.03 -0.22 -21.74
C VAL A 265 11.37 -0.05 -21.02
N TRP A 266 11.97 1.15 -21.03
CA TRP A 266 13.23 1.39 -20.34
C TRP A 266 13.10 1.25 -18.81
N ILE A 267 12.06 1.84 -18.19
CA ILE A 267 11.82 1.72 -16.75
C ILE A 267 11.76 0.26 -16.33
N THR A 268 11.02 -0.55 -17.08
CA THR A 268 10.68 -1.92 -16.71
C THR A 268 11.66 -2.98 -17.22
N ARG A 269 12.80 -2.58 -17.76
CA ARG A 269 13.85 -3.54 -18.16
C ARG A 269 14.34 -4.34 -16.94
N PRO A 270 14.56 -5.65 -17.10
CA PRO A 270 15.07 -6.50 -16.01
C PRO A 270 16.42 -6.03 -15.43
N ASP A 271 17.24 -5.37 -16.24
CA ASP A 271 18.54 -4.83 -15.87
C ASP A 271 18.49 -3.35 -15.41
N ASN A 272 17.29 -2.75 -15.33
CA ASN A 272 17.15 -1.40 -14.78
C ASN A 272 17.51 -1.41 -13.29
N LYS A 273 18.56 -0.66 -12.94
CA LYS A 273 19.15 -0.67 -11.58
C LYS A 273 18.25 -0.09 -10.48
N TRP A 274 17.15 0.59 -10.84
CA TRP A 274 16.26 1.24 -9.89
C TRP A 274 14.91 0.53 -9.74
N PHE A 275 14.27 0.15 -10.84
CA PHE A 275 12.86 -0.26 -10.87
C PHE A 275 12.51 -1.39 -9.90
N ALA A 276 13.22 -2.52 -10.01
CA ALA A 276 12.97 -3.67 -9.15
C ALA A 276 13.29 -3.36 -7.67
N ARG A 277 14.38 -2.63 -7.41
CA ARG A 277 14.78 -2.22 -6.05
C ARG A 277 13.79 -1.25 -5.43
N ALA A 278 13.34 -0.24 -6.18
CA ALA A 278 12.34 0.72 -5.71
C ALA A 278 11.02 0.03 -5.36
N THR A 279 10.56 -0.88 -6.23
CA THR A 279 9.34 -1.65 -5.98
C THR A 279 9.48 -2.57 -4.77
N ALA A 280 10.58 -3.33 -4.68
CA ALA A 280 10.84 -4.22 -3.56
C ALA A 280 10.92 -3.46 -2.23
N ASN A 281 11.62 -2.31 -2.21
CA ASN A 281 11.71 -1.45 -1.03
C ASN A 281 10.34 -0.91 -0.59
N ARG A 282 9.50 -0.49 -1.55
CA ARG A 282 8.17 0.05 -1.27
C ARG A 282 7.20 -1.04 -0.77
N VAL A 283 7.24 -2.24 -1.35
CA VAL A 283 6.47 -3.38 -0.86
C VAL A 283 6.94 -3.78 0.53
N TRP A 284 8.24 -3.84 0.77
CA TRP A 284 8.82 -4.10 2.09
C TRP A 284 8.31 -3.08 3.12
N GLN A 285 8.45 -1.78 2.84
CA GLN A 285 7.97 -0.71 3.73
C GLN A 285 6.47 -0.81 4.02
N SER A 286 5.64 -1.12 3.01
CA SER A 286 4.19 -1.23 3.19
C SER A 286 3.79 -2.33 4.20
N LEU A 287 4.61 -3.38 4.32
CA LEU A 287 4.38 -4.52 5.20
C LEU A 287 5.08 -4.40 6.55
N THR A 288 6.25 -3.76 6.61
CA THR A 288 7.08 -3.66 7.83
C THR A 288 7.03 -2.29 8.50
N GLY A 289 6.52 -1.28 7.79
CA GLY A 289 6.43 0.10 8.28
C GLY A 289 7.66 0.97 8.01
N THR A 290 8.82 0.36 7.74
CA THR A 290 10.08 1.07 7.44
C THR A 290 10.73 0.44 6.22
N GLY A 291 11.22 1.25 5.30
CA GLY A 291 11.95 0.78 4.12
C GLY A 291 13.36 0.27 4.44
N LEU A 292 13.90 -0.57 3.58
CA LEU A 292 15.34 -0.88 3.58
C LEU A 292 16.16 0.37 3.23
N ILE A 293 15.61 1.21 2.35
CA ILE A 293 15.98 2.60 2.13
C ILE A 293 14.81 3.43 2.66
N ASP A 294 15.07 4.36 3.56
CA ASP A 294 14.07 5.22 4.20
C ASP A 294 14.58 6.65 4.30
N PRO A 295 13.93 7.62 3.64
CA PRO A 295 12.67 7.52 2.87
C PRO A 295 12.78 6.65 1.62
N VAL A 296 11.66 5.99 1.25
CA VAL A 296 11.60 4.97 0.18
C VAL A 296 11.95 5.49 -1.22
N ASP A 297 11.90 6.78 -1.43
CA ASP A 297 12.22 7.48 -2.68
C ASP A 297 13.65 8.08 -2.67
N GLY A 298 14.48 7.69 -1.70
CA GLY A 298 15.87 8.11 -1.56
C GLY A 298 16.88 7.12 -2.19
N LEU A 299 16.47 6.31 -3.18
CA LEU A 299 17.36 5.34 -3.82
C LEU A 299 18.48 6.04 -4.62
N GLY A 300 19.72 5.73 -4.29
CA GLY A 300 20.90 6.30 -4.95
C GLY A 300 21.35 7.65 -4.39
N ALA A 301 20.78 8.13 -3.28
CA ALA A 301 21.34 9.24 -2.53
C ALA A 301 22.54 8.77 -1.71
N ASP A 302 23.65 9.50 -1.78
CA ASP A 302 24.91 9.12 -1.13
C ASP A 302 24.80 9.10 0.40
N ASP A 303 23.89 9.91 0.95
CA ASP A 303 23.64 10.05 2.39
C ASP A 303 22.55 9.09 2.93
N ASN A 304 21.94 8.28 2.07
CA ASN A 304 20.87 7.34 2.45
C ASN A 304 21.13 5.91 1.96
N PRO A 305 22.16 5.23 2.47
CA PRO A 305 22.43 3.85 2.08
C PRO A 305 21.37 2.90 2.61
N PRO A 306 21.10 1.79 1.91
CA PRO A 306 20.21 0.73 2.41
C PRO A 306 20.68 0.20 3.77
N SER A 307 19.72 -0.01 4.69
CA SER A 307 20.03 -0.65 5.97
C SER A 307 20.54 -2.10 5.80
N HIS A 308 20.00 -2.79 4.80
CA HIS A 308 20.35 -4.17 4.43
C HIS A 308 20.53 -4.25 2.90
N PRO A 309 21.70 -3.86 2.36
CA PRO A 309 21.91 -3.77 0.91
C PRO A 309 21.77 -5.13 0.22
N GLU A 310 22.33 -6.20 0.80
CA GLU A 310 22.23 -7.55 0.25
C GLU A 310 20.78 -8.05 0.20
N LEU A 311 19.96 -7.71 1.19
CA LEU A 311 18.53 -8.06 1.19
C LEU A 311 17.77 -7.32 0.10
N LEU A 312 18.04 -6.02 -0.08
CA LEU A 312 17.40 -5.24 -1.14
C LEU A 312 17.71 -5.81 -2.52
N ASP A 313 18.98 -6.17 -2.75
CA ASP A 313 19.42 -6.76 -4.00
C ASP A 313 18.81 -8.15 -4.24
N GLU A 314 18.71 -8.95 -3.19
CA GLU A 314 18.07 -10.27 -3.24
C GLU A 314 16.58 -10.17 -3.59
N LEU A 315 15.83 -9.30 -2.89
CA LEU A 315 14.41 -9.08 -3.17
C LEU A 315 14.19 -8.57 -4.60
N ALA A 316 15.02 -7.64 -5.07
CA ALA A 316 14.94 -7.12 -6.42
C ALA A 316 15.25 -8.20 -7.48
N ARG A 317 16.29 -9.02 -7.25
CA ARG A 317 16.68 -10.11 -8.14
C ARG A 317 15.58 -11.16 -8.25
N GLU A 318 15.02 -11.59 -7.13
CA GLU A 318 13.94 -12.58 -7.09
C GLU A 318 12.64 -12.05 -7.71
N PHE A 319 12.33 -10.76 -7.49
CA PHE A 319 11.19 -10.12 -8.12
C PHE A 319 11.28 -10.13 -9.64
N VAL A 320 12.47 -9.84 -10.20
CA VAL A 320 12.72 -9.95 -11.65
C VAL A 320 12.62 -11.39 -12.12
N ALA A 321 13.24 -12.35 -11.41
CA ALA A 321 13.25 -13.76 -11.76
C ALA A 321 11.82 -14.35 -11.82
N HIS A 322 10.92 -13.86 -10.95
CA HIS A 322 9.51 -14.23 -10.91
C HIS A 322 8.62 -13.29 -11.74
N LYS A 323 9.18 -12.68 -12.80
CA LYS A 323 8.44 -11.88 -13.80
C LYS A 323 7.64 -10.74 -13.17
N PHE A 324 8.22 -10.08 -12.17
CA PHE A 324 7.60 -8.94 -11.46
C PHE A 324 6.24 -9.28 -10.82
N ASP A 325 6.09 -10.50 -10.30
CA ASP A 325 4.90 -10.93 -9.58
C ASP A 325 4.87 -10.32 -8.16
N LEU A 326 3.95 -9.38 -7.93
CA LEU A 326 3.78 -8.74 -6.61
C LEU A 326 3.32 -9.72 -5.54
N ARG A 327 2.45 -10.68 -5.87
CA ARG A 327 1.97 -11.66 -4.89
C ARG A 327 3.08 -12.59 -4.43
N PHE A 328 3.98 -12.98 -5.34
CA PHE A 328 5.18 -13.74 -4.99
C PHE A 328 6.04 -12.98 -3.97
N LEU A 329 6.34 -11.70 -4.24
CA LEU A 329 7.16 -10.88 -3.35
C LEU A 329 6.51 -10.71 -1.97
N ILE A 330 5.22 -10.38 -1.94
CA ILE A 330 4.44 -10.24 -0.70
C ILE A 330 4.43 -11.55 0.08
N ARG A 331 4.16 -12.67 -0.58
CA ARG A 331 4.16 -14.02 0.03
C ARG A 331 5.48 -14.33 0.73
N ALA A 332 6.59 -14.05 0.06
CA ALA A 332 7.92 -14.28 0.63
C ALA A 332 8.17 -13.41 1.88
N ILE A 333 7.76 -12.15 1.85
CA ILE A 333 7.94 -11.24 3.00
C ILE A 333 7.07 -11.69 4.19
N VAL A 334 5.76 -11.92 3.98
CA VAL A 334 4.86 -12.30 5.08
C VAL A 334 5.13 -13.72 5.60
N GLY A 335 5.74 -14.58 4.80
CA GLY A 335 6.21 -15.92 5.18
C GLY A 335 7.46 -15.90 6.05
N SER A 336 8.22 -14.81 6.07
CA SER A 336 9.46 -14.71 6.85
C SER A 336 9.20 -14.64 8.37
N ARG A 337 10.10 -15.20 9.16
CA ARG A 337 10.08 -15.07 10.64
C ARG A 337 10.26 -13.61 11.06
N THR A 338 10.92 -12.83 10.25
CA THR A 338 11.09 -11.38 10.46
C THR A 338 9.74 -10.65 10.49
N TYR A 339 8.87 -10.88 9.50
CA TYR A 339 7.51 -10.32 9.50
C TYR A 339 6.64 -10.87 10.64
N GLN A 340 6.87 -12.11 11.05
CA GLN A 340 6.07 -12.80 12.06
C GLN A 340 6.51 -12.50 13.52
N ARG A 341 7.44 -11.55 13.75
CA ARG A 341 7.81 -11.14 15.10
C ARG A 341 6.72 -10.29 15.76
N THR A 342 6.68 -10.35 17.10
CA THR A 342 5.80 -9.45 17.85
C THR A 342 6.23 -8.00 17.70
N SER A 343 5.27 -7.10 17.77
CA SER A 343 5.49 -5.65 17.80
C SER A 343 5.96 -5.16 19.18
N ARG A 344 5.83 -5.97 20.23
CA ARG A 344 6.25 -5.62 21.60
C ARG A 344 7.76 -5.51 21.69
N GLN A 345 8.22 -4.40 22.22
CA GLN A 345 9.65 -4.26 22.55
C GLN A 345 9.96 -5.08 23.80
N THR A 346 10.79 -6.11 23.66
CA THR A 346 11.20 -7.01 24.75
C THR A 346 12.65 -6.78 25.18
N HIS A 347 13.43 -6.02 24.40
CA HIS A 347 14.81 -5.66 24.70
C HIS A 347 15.15 -4.27 24.15
N PRO A 348 16.02 -3.47 24.83
CA PRO A 348 16.40 -2.13 24.37
C PRO A 348 17.07 -2.10 22.96
N SER A 349 17.80 -3.15 22.57
CA SER A 349 18.44 -3.24 21.24
C SER A 349 17.47 -3.26 20.06
N GLN A 350 16.16 -3.39 20.32
CA GLN A 350 15.11 -3.40 19.32
C GLN A 350 14.55 -2.00 19.01
N ALA A 351 15.19 -0.94 19.54
CA ALA A 351 14.69 0.43 19.42
C ALA A 351 14.77 0.97 17.97
N ASP A 352 15.80 0.59 17.22
CA ASP A 352 15.96 1.02 15.83
C ASP A 352 15.04 0.21 14.90
N PRO A 353 14.01 0.84 14.28
CA PRO A 353 13.08 0.15 13.39
C PRO A 353 13.76 -0.38 12.12
N ARG A 354 14.89 0.23 11.69
CA ARG A 354 15.65 -0.21 10.51
C ARG A 354 16.38 -1.53 10.72
N MET A 355 16.42 -2.05 11.95
CA MET A 355 16.99 -3.37 12.25
C MET A 355 15.97 -4.50 12.13
N PHE A 356 14.69 -4.21 12.00
CA PHE A 356 13.59 -5.20 11.85
C PHE A 356 13.61 -6.27 12.94
N ALA A 357 14.14 -5.94 14.13
CA ALA A 357 14.25 -6.87 15.25
C ALA A 357 12.92 -7.12 15.97
N ARG A 358 11.92 -6.32 15.72
CA ARG A 358 10.50 -6.46 16.05
C ARG A 358 9.66 -5.82 14.95
N MET A 359 8.38 -6.14 14.90
CA MET A 359 7.48 -5.44 13.98
C MET A 359 7.22 -4.02 14.46
N SER A 360 7.09 -3.10 13.50
CA SER A 360 6.68 -1.73 13.79
C SER A 360 5.17 -1.66 14.00
N VAL A 361 4.75 -0.88 14.99
CA VAL A 361 3.34 -0.49 15.13
C VAL A 361 3.04 0.60 14.11
N ARG A 362 1.99 0.42 13.31
CA ARG A 362 1.58 1.35 12.26
C ARG A 362 0.16 1.82 12.49
N GLY A 363 -0.11 3.11 12.37
CA GLY A 363 -1.46 3.62 12.33
C GLY A 363 -2.25 3.06 11.15
N LEU A 364 -3.51 2.74 11.34
CA LEU A 364 -4.38 2.38 10.21
C LEU A 364 -4.58 3.60 9.30
N SER A 365 -4.57 3.38 7.99
CA SER A 365 -4.98 4.43 7.06
C SER A 365 -6.47 4.78 7.28
N ALA A 366 -6.90 5.92 6.75
CA ALA A 366 -8.30 6.34 6.83
C ALA A 366 -9.25 5.27 6.26
N GLU A 367 -8.84 4.66 5.14
CA GLU A 367 -9.59 3.60 4.49
C GLU A 367 -9.64 2.34 5.36
N GLN A 368 -8.49 1.91 5.89
CA GLN A 368 -8.41 0.75 6.77
C GLN A 368 -9.24 0.96 8.05
N LEU A 369 -9.20 2.15 8.61
CA LEU A 369 -9.95 2.49 9.81
C LEU A 369 -11.46 2.46 9.56
N PHE A 370 -11.93 3.09 8.46
CA PHE A 370 -13.34 3.05 8.08
C PHE A 370 -13.82 1.63 7.78
N ASP A 371 -13.08 0.89 6.97
CA ASP A 371 -13.46 -0.44 6.53
C ASP A 371 -13.40 -1.45 7.70
N SER A 372 -12.47 -1.25 8.67
CA SER A 372 -12.43 -2.03 9.91
C SER A 372 -13.58 -1.68 10.85
N LEU A 373 -13.97 -0.42 10.94
CA LEU A 373 -15.14 0.01 11.72
C LEU A 373 -16.43 -0.59 11.12
N ALA A 374 -16.56 -0.57 9.80
CA ALA A 374 -17.68 -1.18 9.10
C ALA A 374 -17.77 -2.70 9.33
N GLU A 375 -16.62 -3.39 9.30
CA GLU A 375 -16.55 -4.85 9.58
C GLU A 375 -16.92 -5.13 11.04
N ALA A 376 -16.32 -4.43 12.00
CA ALA A 376 -16.60 -4.63 13.43
C ALA A 376 -18.07 -4.40 13.81
N THR A 377 -18.72 -3.46 13.17
CA THR A 377 -20.10 -3.06 13.51
C THR A 377 -21.16 -3.76 12.67
N GLY A 378 -20.77 -4.41 11.57
CA GLY A 378 -21.69 -4.92 10.56
C GLY A 378 -22.40 -3.79 9.79
N TYR A 379 -21.83 -2.58 9.78
CA TYR A 379 -22.34 -1.46 9.01
C TYR A 379 -22.12 -1.71 7.51
N ALA A 380 -23.23 -1.70 6.75
CA ALA A 380 -23.16 -1.69 5.31
C ALA A 380 -23.40 -0.25 4.83
N PRO A 381 -22.40 0.44 4.29
CA PRO A 381 -22.64 1.75 3.70
C PRO A 381 -23.66 1.60 2.56
N PRO A 382 -24.55 2.59 2.36
CA PRO A 382 -25.41 2.61 1.18
C PRO A 382 -24.54 2.49 -0.07
N ALA A 383 -25.02 1.72 -1.07
CA ALA A 383 -24.35 1.62 -2.35
C ALA A 383 -24.10 3.05 -2.88
N GLU A 384 -22.85 3.35 -3.19
CA GLU A 384 -22.52 4.62 -3.81
C GLU A 384 -23.25 4.64 -5.18
N ASN A 385 -24.11 5.61 -5.39
CA ASN A 385 -24.61 5.90 -6.72
C ASN A 385 -23.42 6.46 -7.52
N THR A 386 -22.65 5.59 -8.14
CA THR A 386 -21.64 5.91 -9.13
C THR A 386 -22.32 6.28 -10.46
N GLY A 387 -23.36 7.12 -10.40
CA GLY A 387 -23.99 7.66 -11.58
C GLY A 387 -22.93 8.45 -12.38
N GLU A 388 -22.87 8.18 -13.64
CA GLU A 388 -21.90 8.59 -14.66
C GLU A 388 -21.62 10.12 -14.74
N TYR A 389 -22.27 10.95 -13.90
CA TYR A 389 -22.24 12.42 -13.96
C TYR A 389 -22.21 13.14 -12.59
N ALA A 390 -21.75 12.51 -11.51
CA ALA A 390 -21.64 13.20 -10.22
C ALA A 390 -20.41 14.12 -10.21
N PHE A 391 -20.52 15.28 -10.82
CA PHE A 391 -19.59 16.40 -10.62
C PHE A 391 -19.85 17.00 -9.21
N GLY A 392 -18.99 16.68 -8.26
CA GLY A 392 -19.02 17.26 -6.92
C GLY A 392 -18.41 16.33 -5.87
N PRO A 393 -18.07 16.85 -4.66
CA PRO A 393 -17.57 16.00 -3.57
C PRO A 393 -18.60 14.94 -3.22
N SER A 394 -18.19 13.68 -3.18
CA SER A 394 -19.05 12.56 -2.81
C SER A 394 -19.72 12.80 -1.45
N THR A 395 -21.05 12.65 -1.39
CA THR A 395 -21.82 12.76 -0.14
C THR A 395 -21.84 11.46 0.65
N ALA A 396 -21.23 10.39 0.12
CA ALA A 396 -21.15 9.09 0.75
C ALA A 396 -20.46 9.17 2.12
N PRO A 397 -20.94 8.43 3.13
CA PRO A 397 -20.35 8.43 4.47
C PRO A 397 -18.85 8.11 4.47
N ARG A 398 -18.39 7.19 3.62
CA ARG A 398 -16.99 6.82 3.47
C ARG A 398 -16.14 8.01 2.98
N ALA A 399 -16.55 8.68 1.92
CA ALA A 399 -15.84 9.84 1.38
C ALA A 399 -15.74 10.99 2.39
N LYS A 400 -16.82 11.27 3.13
CA LYS A 400 -16.82 12.27 4.21
C LYS A 400 -15.89 11.91 5.35
N PHE A 401 -15.76 10.63 5.66
CA PHE A 401 -14.82 10.14 6.67
C PHE A 401 -13.38 10.32 6.18
N LEU A 402 -13.06 9.82 4.99
CA LEU A 402 -11.71 9.90 4.41
C LEU A 402 -11.18 11.33 4.30
N ALA A 403 -12.05 12.30 3.97
CA ALA A 403 -11.68 13.72 3.89
C ALA A 403 -11.17 14.31 5.21
N LYS A 404 -11.48 13.67 6.35
CA LYS A 404 -11.03 14.12 7.70
C LYS A 404 -9.76 13.42 8.18
N PHE A 405 -9.34 12.37 7.50
CA PHE A 405 -8.20 11.53 7.88
C PHE A 405 -7.22 11.40 6.71
N PRO A 406 -6.46 12.45 6.39
CA PRO A 406 -5.48 12.38 5.30
C PRO A 406 -4.43 11.31 5.61
N THR A 407 -4.15 10.47 4.61
CA THR A 407 -3.15 9.40 4.71
C THR A 407 -1.81 9.88 4.14
N GLN A 408 -0.72 9.56 4.84
CA GLN A 408 0.65 9.76 4.35
C GLN A 408 1.27 8.38 4.04
N PRO A 409 1.21 7.92 2.79
CA PRO A 409 1.61 6.57 2.43
C PRO A 409 3.11 6.31 2.60
N ASP A 410 3.93 7.35 2.57
CA ASP A 410 5.39 7.24 2.67
C ASP A 410 5.90 7.25 4.14
N GLN A 411 5.03 7.48 5.12
CA GLN A 411 5.37 7.54 6.56
C GLN A 411 4.32 6.83 7.43
N PRO A 412 4.08 5.52 7.24
CA PRO A 412 3.01 4.81 7.95
C PRO A 412 3.23 4.68 9.46
N THR A 413 4.47 4.79 9.94
CA THR A 413 4.82 4.74 11.36
C THR A 413 4.72 6.10 12.07
N GLU A 414 4.63 7.20 11.31
CA GLU A 414 4.49 8.57 11.83
C GLU A 414 3.05 9.08 11.80
N ALA A 415 2.10 8.23 11.43
CA ALA A 415 0.69 8.58 11.40
C ALA A 415 0.18 8.91 12.81
N HIS A 416 0.08 10.18 13.11
CA HIS A 416 -0.48 10.68 14.37
C HIS A 416 -1.96 11.03 14.18
N THR A 417 -2.81 10.45 15.01
CA THR A 417 -4.22 10.85 15.06
C THR A 417 -4.31 12.27 15.66
N SER A 418 -4.82 13.23 14.92
CA SER A 418 -5.06 14.56 15.45
C SER A 418 -6.17 14.54 16.51
N ILE A 419 -6.19 15.54 17.40
CA ILE A 419 -7.26 15.68 18.40
C ILE A 419 -8.64 15.72 17.73
N GLN A 420 -8.77 16.38 16.59
CA GLN A 420 -10.03 16.42 15.82
C GLN A 420 -10.43 15.05 15.28
N GLN A 421 -9.48 14.27 14.82
CA GLN A 421 -9.71 12.89 14.36
C GLN A 421 -10.13 11.98 15.51
N ALA A 422 -9.44 12.06 16.66
CA ALA A 422 -9.83 11.34 17.86
C ALA A 422 -11.25 11.72 18.32
N LEU A 423 -11.57 13.01 18.39
CA LEU A 423 -12.91 13.47 18.72
C LEU A 423 -13.98 13.02 17.71
N HIS A 424 -13.62 12.94 16.43
CA HIS A 424 -14.54 12.45 15.40
C HIS A 424 -14.82 10.95 15.53
N LEU A 425 -13.80 10.16 15.91
CA LEU A 425 -13.97 8.75 16.23
C LEU A 425 -14.80 8.55 17.50
N MET A 426 -14.59 9.38 18.54
CA MET A 426 -15.31 9.24 19.80
C MET A 426 -16.76 9.72 19.73
N ASN A 427 -17.05 10.81 19.03
CA ASN A 427 -18.33 11.51 19.06
C ASN A 427 -19.00 11.69 17.69
N GLY A 428 -18.40 11.15 16.62
CA GLY A 428 -18.95 11.25 15.27
C GLY A 428 -20.25 10.45 15.13
N ARG A 429 -21.11 10.86 14.20
CA ARG A 429 -22.37 10.14 13.90
C ARG A 429 -22.11 8.67 13.53
N LEU A 430 -21.05 8.39 12.80
CA LEU A 430 -20.67 7.02 12.44
C LEU A 430 -20.38 6.17 13.69
N SER A 431 -19.64 6.72 14.65
CA SER A 431 -19.31 6.03 15.91
C SER A 431 -20.53 5.87 16.81
N ALA A 432 -21.38 6.89 16.87
CA ALA A 432 -22.66 6.80 17.61
C ALA A 432 -23.59 5.72 17.00
N ASP A 433 -23.67 5.66 15.67
CA ASP A 433 -24.44 4.63 14.96
C ASP A 433 -23.82 3.24 15.15
N ALA A 434 -22.49 3.15 15.20
CA ALA A 434 -21.72 1.94 15.38
C ALA A 434 -21.98 1.21 16.70
N VAL A 435 -22.29 1.95 17.76
CA VAL A 435 -22.57 1.40 19.11
C VAL A 435 -24.06 1.34 19.43
N SER A 436 -24.91 1.73 18.51
CA SER A 436 -26.37 1.63 18.66
C SER A 436 -26.84 0.18 18.42
N LEU A 437 -27.58 -0.37 19.37
CA LEU A 437 -28.22 -1.69 19.23
C LEU A 437 -29.18 -1.78 18.05
N GLU A 438 -29.72 -0.65 17.60
CA GLU A 438 -30.64 -0.61 16.46
C GLU A 438 -29.92 -0.59 15.12
N LYS A 439 -28.67 -0.07 15.07
CA LYS A 439 -27.93 0.17 13.83
C LYS A 439 -26.75 -0.76 13.66
N SER A 440 -26.12 -1.19 14.74
CA SER A 440 -24.99 -2.14 14.72
C SER A 440 -25.51 -3.56 14.71
N ARG A 441 -25.46 -4.19 13.54
CA ARG A 441 -25.87 -5.60 13.40
C ARG A 441 -24.99 -6.55 14.21
N ALA A 442 -23.70 -6.26 14.32
CA ALA A 442 -22.77 -7.08 15.09
C ALA A 442 -23.05 -6.99 16.59
N LEU A 443 -23.25 -5.78 17.14
CA LEU A 443 -23.57 -5.58 18.54
C LEU A 443 -24.93 -6.22 18.90
N ALA A 444 -25.95 -6.02 18.08
CA ALA A 444 -27.26 -6.64 18.26
C ALA A 444 -27.16 -8.16 18.29
N ALA A 445 -26.44 -8.76 17.33
CA ALA A 445 -26.23 -10.21 17.27
C ALA A 445 -25.48 -10.76 18.50
N ILE A 446 -24.53 -10.00 19.07
CA ILE A 446 -23.83 -10.38 20.30
C ILE A 446 -24.75 -10.25 21.52
N ALA A 447 -25.50 -9.15 21.62
CA ALA A 447 -26.37 -8.86 22.75
C ALA A 447 -27.57 -9.81 22.84
N ASP A 448 -28.15 -10.19 21.70
CA ASP A 448 -29.31 -11.05 21.61
C ASP A 448 -28.95 -12.53 21.41
N GLY A 449 -27.70 -12.81 21.06
CA GLY A 449 -27.22 -14.16 20.81
C GLY A 449 -27.09 -15.02 22.06
N PRO A 450 -26.92 -16.35 21.88
CA PRO A 450 -26.73 -17.29 22.98
C PRO A 450 -25.44 -17.01 23.76
N GLY A 451 -25.41 -17.46 25.01
CA GLY A 451 -24.22 -17.40 25.87
C GLY A 451 -24.32 -16.38 27.00
N GLY A 452 -23.46 -16.57 28.00
CA GLY A 452 -23.35 -15.73 29.17
C GLY A 452 -22.55 -14.45 28.96
N PRO A 453 -22.42 -13.58 29.98
CA PRO A 453 -21.66 -12.34 29.89
C PRO A 453 -20.20 -12.55 29.44
N ALA A 454 -19.53 -13.60 29.92
CA ALA A 454 -18.16 -13.92 29.54
C ALA A 454 -18.00 -14.20 28.04
N GLU A 455 -18.87 -15.01 27.46
CA GLU A 455 -18.87 -15.32 26.03
C GLU A 455 -19.21 -14.08 25.15
N ARG A 456 -20.10 -13.23 25.63
CA ARG A 456 -20.43 -11.97 24.92
C ARG A 456 -19.25 -11.01 24.94
N VAL A 457 -18.55 -10.87 26.06
CA VAL A 457 -17.33 -10.08 26.17
C VAL A 457 -16.24 -10.66 25.26
N GLU A 458 -16.05 -11.98 25.22
CA GLU A 458 -15.09 -12.60 24.29
C GLU A 458 -15.43 -12.27 22.83
N ARG A 459 -16.70 -12.33 22.43
CA ARG A 459 -17.14 -11.98 21.08
C ARG A 459 -16.87 -10.51 20.75
N LEU A 460 -17.02 -9.59 21.72
CA LEU A 460 -16.66 -8.18 21.53
C LEU A 460 -15.16 -8.02 21.22
N PHE A 461 -14.28 -8.70 21.95
CA PHE A 461 -12.85 -8.66 21.67
C PHE A 461 -12.49 -9.26 20.33
N LEU A 462 -13.06 -10.39 19.99
CA LEU A 462 -12.81 -11.05 18.70
C LEU A 462 -13.27 -10.20 17.52
N VAL A 463 -14.44 -9.56 17.61
CA VAL A 463 -14.98 -8.75 16.51
C VAL A 463 -14.27 -7.41 16.34
N VAL A 464 -13.71 -6.82 17.41
CA VAL A 464 -13.04 -5.53 17.38
C VAL A 464 -11.52 -5.68 17.28
N LEU A 465 -10.94 -6.51 18.13
CA LEU A 465 -9.49 -6.62 18.28
C LEU A 465 -8.91 -7.90 17.69
N SER A 466 -9.76 -8.81 17.18
CA SER A 466 -9.37 -10.08 16.55
C SER A 466 -8.60 -11.03 17.50
N ARG A 467 -8.76 -10.84 18.80
CA ARG A 467 -8.15 -11.66 19.87
C ARG A 467 -9.12 -11.94 20.99
N LYS A 468 -8.81 -12.94 21.80
CA LYS A 468 -9.51 -13.15 23.07
C LYS A 468 -9.08 -12.09 24.11
N PRO A 469 -9.95 -11.74 25.08
CA PRO A 469 -9.54 -10.87 26.17
C PRO A 469 -8.48 -11.57 27.06
N THR A 470 -7.59 -10.80 27.63
CA THR A 470 -6.75 -11.29 28.73
C THR A 470 -7.64 -11.57 29.95
N GLU A 471 -7.14 -12.36 30.90
CA GLU A 471 -7.88 -12.69 32.14
C GLU A 471 -8.32 -11.41 32.90
N ALA A 472 -7.45 -10.40 32.95
CA ALA A 472 -7.73 -9.13 33.62
C ALA A 472 -8.82 -8.32 32.89
N GLU A 473 -8.79 -8.29 31.55
CA GLU A 473 -9.80 -7.63 30.71
C GLU A 473 -11.16 -8.34 30.85
N ALA A 474 -11.15 -9.67 30.74
CA ALA A 474 -12.36 -10.48 30.88
C ALA A 474 -13.00 -10.24 32.24
N LYS A 475 -12.25 -10.38 33.34
CA LYS A 475 -12.74 -10.16 34.72
C LYS A 475 -13.38 -8.77 34.88
N ARG A 476 -12.71 -7.72 34.36
CA ARG A 476 -13.19 -6.33 34.48
C ARG A 476 -14.48 -6.12 33.71
N LEU A 477 -14.51 -6.52 32.43
CA LEU A 477 -15.67 -6.24 31.58
C LEU A 477 -16.88 -7.16 31.89
N VAL A 478 -16.65 -8.40 32.27
CA VAL A 478 -17.72 -9.29 32.72
C VAL A 478 -18.38 -8.72 33.98
N ALA A 479 -17.58 -8.30 34.98
CA ALA A 479 -18.12 -7.67 36.19
C ALA A 479 -18.91 -6.39 35.88
N TYR A 480 -18.42 -5.57 34.93
CA TYR A 480 -19.13 -4.37 34.48
C TYR A 480 -20.48 -4.70 33.85
N VAL A 481 -20.54 -5.67 32.94
CA VAL A 481 -21.78 -6.12 32.29
C VAL A 481 -22.76 -6.74 33.27
N GLU A 482 -22.26 -7.49 34.26
CA GLU A 482 -23.12 -8.14 35.28
C GLU A 482 -23.69 -7.16 36.29
N SER A 483 -22.92 -6.14 36.70
CA SER A 483 -23.36 -5.12 37.64
C SER A 483 -24.25 -4.04 37.03
N GLY A 484 -24.30 -3.91 35.69
CA GLY A 484 -25.13 -2.95 34.98
C GLY A 484 -26.61 -3.28 35.10
N GLY A 485 -27.46 -2.26 35.39
CA GLY A 485 -28.92 -2.42 35.42
C GLY A 485 -29.50 -2.81 34.06
N ASP A 486 -28.88 -2.33 32.98
CA ASP A 486 -29.18 -2.73 31.59
C ASP A 486 -27.93 -3.38 30.96
N LYS A 487 -27.97 -4.70 30.86
CA LYS A 487 -26.84 -5.51 30.33
C LYS A 487 -26.55 -5.21 28.85
N LYS A 488 -27.56 -4.87 28.05
CA LYS A 488 -27.36 -4.52 26.63
C LYS A 488 -26.64 -3.19 26.50
N LYS A 489 -27.02 -2.21 27.32
CA LYS A 489 -26.32 -0.91 27.38
C LYS A 489 -24.89 -1.08 27.86
N ALA A 490 -24.64 -1.88 28.88
CA ALA A 490 -23.27 -2.16 29.37
C ALA A 490 -22.41 -2.85 28.29
N LEU A 491 -22.97 -3.73 27.45
CA LEU A 491 -22.28 -4.29 26.28
C LEU A 491 -22.00 -3.22 25.22
N ALA A 492 -22.91 -2.30 24.96
CA ALA A 492 -22.70 -1.19 24.03
C ALA A 492 -21.58 -0.26 24.51
N ASP A 493 -21.50 0.05 25.81
CA ASP A 493 -20.44 0.84 26.42
C ASP A 493 -19.06 0.13 26.31
N ALA A 494 -19.03 -1.19 26.55
CA ALA A 494 -17.83 -2.01 26.36
C ALA A 494 -17.37 -2.02 24.89
N PHE A 495 -18.32 -2.17 23.95
CA PHE A 495 -18.05 -2.14 22.54
C PHE A 495 -17.49 -0.79 22.09
N TRP A 496 -18.09 0.32 22.56
CA TRP A 496 -17.59 1.66 22.32
C TRP A 496 -16.15 1.84 22.84
N ALA A 497 -15.85 1.35 24.04
CA ALA A 497 -14.53 1.45 24.62
C ALA A 497 -13.47 0.70 23.80
N LEU A 498 -13.80 -0.50 23.29
CA LEU A 498 -12.91 -1.28 22.43
C LEU A 498 -12.69 -0.60 21.06
N LEU A 499 -13.73 -0.09 20.42
CA LEU A 499 -13.63 0.62 19.13
C LEU A 499 -12.81 1.92 19.23
N ASN A 500 -12.78 2.55 20.42
CA ASN A 500 -12.00 3.75 20.68
C ASN A 500 -10.64 3.47 21.33
N SER A 501 -10.25 2.21 21.46
CA SER A 501 -8.93 1.85 21.98
C SER A 501 -7.83 2.15 20.96
N THR A 502 -6.63 2.46 21.45
CA THR A 502 -5.44 2.60 20.59
C THR A 502 -5.16 1.33 19.79
N GLU A 503 -5.41 0.16 20.39
CA GLU A 503 -5.21 -1.14 19.75
C GLU A 503 -6.08 -1.31 18.50
N PHE A 504 -7.32 -0.82 18.51
CA PHE A 504 -8.18 -0.85 17.33
C PHE A 504 -7.63 0.00 16.18
N ALA A 505 -7.05 1.15 16.49
CA ALA A 505 -6.59 2.14 15.50
C ALA A 505 -5.21 1.83 14.90
N VAL A 506 -4.55 0.74 15.33
CA VAL A 506 -3.21 0.37 14.86
C VAL A 506 -3.17 -1.04 14.27
N ASN A 507 -2.17 -1.25 13.41
CA ASN A 507 -1.69 -2.55 12.97
C ASN A 507 -0.38 -2.84 13.71
N HIS A 508 -0.33 -3.93 14.44
CA HIS A 508 0.80 -4.28 15.30
C HIS A 508 1.18 -5.74 15.13
#